data_cc12e24d54fe61cb540cfc4476acfcba
#
_entry.id   cc12e24d54fe61cb540cfc4476acfcba
#
_cell.length_a   1.000
_cell.length_b   1.000
_cell.length_c   1.000
_cell.angle_alpha   90.00
_cell.angle_beta   90.00
_cell.angle_gamma   90.00
#
_symmetry.space_group_name_H-M   'P 1'
#
loop_
_entity.id
_entity.type
_entity.pdbx_description
1 polymer ?
#
loop_
_entity_poly.entity_id
_entity_poly.type
_entity_poly.pdbx_seq_one_letter_code
_entity_poly.pdbx_strand_id
1 'polypeptide(L)'
;AIFGREQSVLNSENILLDGSKNTVSTTYNSIVSGHINNVTTTHESIVSGVSNSSKSIKGSLVSGLNNDVSNNVTNTLVMGKGNKVYNTNHTMTDNISSIHTGNDHTITNVKTSLTSGQNHTITSSTNGVAVGNENQSLNDDNTVTMGNLNNVYQNTNTLIVGKSNIVSNTNQTTVLGEGNNQIQFSTNSLISGKNNKENNSNQTVIIGEDNNSVNNNNSFIGGTSNNNNNNSSSIIYGNLNTNVNNNTSITVGASNTIRDVVNISVVGNDNDVSGNTTRTYVLGKTNKINNTDGNIISGEQNDLKNSKNGITIGFKNKEYNSEKNAIFGDNHDISNNYNSIVSGQFNELKDSSYNSVFGS
;
A
#
# COMPACT_ATOMS: atom_id res chain seq x y z
N ALA A 1 25.95 -18.83 43.87
CA ALA A 1 26.82 -19.97 43.58
C ALA A 1 27.63 -19.72 42.31
N ILE A 2 28.89 -20.09 42.34
CA ILE A 2 29.81 -19.91 41.20
C ILE A 2 30.43 -21.27 40.88
N PHE A 3 30.28 -21.72 39.65
CA PHE A 3 30.85 -22.95 39.12
C PHE A 3 31.67 -22.71 37.86
N GLY A 4 32.73 -23.49 37.60
CA GLY A 4 33.52 -23.40 36.38
C GLY A 4 34.87 -22.71 36.56
N ARG A 5 35.43 -22.16 35.45
CA ARG A 5 36.82 -21.64 35.41
C ARG A 5 36.87 -20.19 34.97
N GLU A 6 37.83 -19.45 35.48
CA GLU A 6 38.17 -18.08 35.04
C GLU A 6 36.96 -17.12 35.10
N GLN A 7 36.14 -17.25 36.15
CA GLN A 7 34.98 -16.37 36.38
C GLN A 7 35.45 -15.08 37.07
N SER A 8 34.89 -13.93 36.66
CA SER A 8 35.09 -12.64 37.34
C SER A 8 33.79 -12.10 37.87
N VAL A 9 33.71 -11.82 39.16
CA VAL A 9 32.51 -11.33 39.84
C VAL A 9 32.84 -10.08 40.66
N LEU A 10 32.12 -8.99 40.44
CA LEU A 10 32.27 -7.73 41.18
C LEU A 10 30.91 -7.20 41.65
N ASN A 11 30.77 -6.82 42.92
CA ASN A 11 29.60 -6.15 43.48
C ASN A 11 28.26 -6.80 43.12
N SER A 12 28.15 -8.12 43.17
CA SER A 12 26.98 -8.86 42.72
C SER A 12 26.43 -9.77 43.80
N GLU A 13 25.10 -9.88 43.91
CA GLU A 13 24.41 -10.67 44.92
C GLU A 13 23.38 -11.63 44.28
N ASN A 14 23.16 -12.77 44.94
CA ASN A 14 22.17 -13.78 44.54
C ASN A 14 22.31 -14.25 43.11
N ILE A 15 23.53 -14.47 42.63
CA ILE A 15 23.80 -14.95 41.30
C ILE A 15 24.09 -16.45 41.26
N LEU A 16 23.66 -17.09 40.17
CA LEU A 16 24.15 -18.39 39.76
C LEU A 16 25.05 -18.19 38.54
N LEU A 17 26.31 -18.52 38.65
CA LEU A 17 27.29 -18.36 37.60
C LEU A 17 27.91 -19.72 37.27
N ASP A 18 27.75 -20.16 36.01
CA ASP A 18 28.27 -21.44 35.55
C ASP A 18 28.98 -21.32 34.21
N GLY A 19 30.02 -22.15 33.98
CA GLY A 19 30.75 -22.18 32.75
C GLY A 19 32.18 -21.65 32.85
N SER A 20 32.62 -20.84 31.84
CA SER A 20 33.99 -20.33 31.86
C SER A 20 34.12 -18.94 31.29
N LYS A 21 35.05 -18.16 31.82
CA LYS A 21 35.44 -16.82 31.40
C LYS A 21 34.27 -15.82 31.37
N ASN A 22 33.22 -16.02 32.18
CA ASN A 22 32.15 -15.04 32.30
C ASN A 22 32.57 -13.89 33.21
N THR A 23 32.21 -12.67 32.87
CA THR A 23 32.42 -11.47 33.66
C THR A 23 31.08 -10.93 34.12
N VAL A 24 30.90 -10.78 35.42
CA VAL A 24 29.67 -10.33 36.04
C VAL A 24 29.95 -9.18 37.00
N SER A 25 29.31 -8.04 36.83
CA SER A 25 29.45 -6.93 37.76
C SER A 25 28.13 -6.23 38.04
N THR A 26 27.94 -5.80 39.31
CA THR A 26 26.76 -5.07 39.75
C THR A 26 25.45 -5.77 39.33
N THR A 27 25.40 -7.10 39.51
CA THR A 27 24.30 -7.95 39.05
C THR A 27 23.57 -8.58 40.24
N TYR A 28 22.24 -8.58 40.19
CA TYR A 28 21.39 -9.08 41.29
C TYR A 28 20.35 -10.09 40.79
N ASN A 29 20.10 -11.15 41.59
CA ASN A 29 19.06 -12.15 41.33
C ASN A 29 19.11 -12.74 39.90
N SER A 30 20.28 -13.03 39.40
CA SER A 30 20.46 -13.39 37.99
C SER A 30 21.21 -14.71 37.80
N ILE A 31 20.98 -15.34 36.65
CA ILE A 31 21.68 -16.54 36.19
C ILE A 31 22.54 -16.19 34.99
N VAL A 32 23.83 -16.51 35.07
CA VAL A 32 24.75 -16.38 33.95
C VAL A 32 25.42 -17.72 33.68
N SER A 33 25.23 -18.25 32.46
CA SER A 33 25.82 -19.56 32.11
C SER A 33 26.45 -19.57 30.75
N GLY A 34 27.48 -20.40 30.57
CA GLY A 34 28.15 -20.56 29.29
C GLY A 34 29.57 -20.02 29.22
N HIS A 35 29.95 -19.38 28.09
CA HIS A 35 31.35 -19.03 27.85
C HIS A 35 31.52 -17.58 27.40
N ILE A 36 32.40 -16.85 28.04
CA ILE A 36 32.78 -15.46 27.71
C ILE A 36 31.57 -14.48 27.72
N ASN A 37 30.54 -14.68 28.53
CA ASN A 37 29.47 -13.72 28.68
C ASN A 37 29.91 -12.52 29.54
N ASN A 38 29.57 -11.30 29.12
CA ASN A 38 29.82 -10.06 29.85
C ASN A 38 28.48 -9.45 30.34
N VAL A 39 28.27 -9.45 31.63
CA VAL A 39 26.99 -9.06 32.23
C VAL A 39 27.22 -7.96 33.28
N THR A 40 26.62 -6.79 33.04
CA THR A 40 26.84 -5.62 33.88
C THR A 40 25.53 -4.91 34.21
N THR A 41 25.33 -4.53 35.49
CA THR A 41 24.14 -3.78 35.94
C THR A 41 22.83 -4.49 35.58
N THR A 42 22.74 -5.78 35.92
CA THR A 42 21.62 -6.64 35.48
C THR A 42 20.80 -7.08 36.66
N HIS A 43 19.48 -7.08 36.53
CA HIS A 43 18.55 -7.50 37.56
C HIS A 43 17.57 -8.56 37.05
N GLU A 44 17.33 -9.61 37.88
CA GLU A 44 16.29 -10.60 37.59
C GLU A 44 16.35 -11.21 36.18
N SER A 45 17.53 -11.44 35.67
CA SER A 45 17.73 -11.80 34.26
C SER A 45 18.52 -13.10 34.11
N ILE A 46 18.34 -13.74 32.94
CA ILE A 46 19.11 -14.94 32.58
C ILE A 46 19.93 -14.60 31.34
N VAL A 47 21.24 -14.81 31.39
CA VAL A 47 22.15 -14.67 30.24
C VAL A 47 22.85 -16.02 30.03
N SER A 48 22.65 -16.63 28.88
CA SER A 48 23.22 -17.94 28.57
C SER A 48 23.81 -18.02 27.18
N GLY A 49 24.79 -18.90 26.98
CA GLY A 49 25.41 -19.12 25.71
C GLY A 49 26.86 -18.64 25.60
N VAL A 50 27.25 -18.08 24.45
CA VAL A 50 28.63 -17.73 24.19
C VAL A 50 28.78 -16.28 23.75
N SER A 51 29.68 -15.54 24.38
CA SER A 51 30.04 -14.18 24.02
C SER A 51 28.87 -13.19 24.00
N ASN A 52 27.84 -13.39 24.80
CA ASN A 52 26.76 -12.42 24.94
C ASN A 52 27.20 -11.23 25.81
N SER A 53 26.83 -10.03 25.42
CA SER A 53 27.01 -8.79 26.18
C SER A 53 25.67 -8.28 26.67
N SER A 54 25.51 -8.11 27.97
CA SER A 54 24.27 -7.64 28.57
C SER A 54 24.56 -6.52 29.58
N LYS A 55 24.05 -5.32 29.32
CA LYS A 55 24.30 -4.15 30.16
C LYS A 55 23.01 -3.37 30.43
N SER A 56 22.75 -3.11 31.71
CA SER A 56 21.56 -2.38 32.16
C SER A 56 20.26 -3.04 31.72
N ILE A 57 20.08 -4.33 31.96
CA ILE A 57 18.86 -5.10 31.63
C ILE A 57 18.13 -5.54 32.89
N LYS A 58 16.80 -5.68 32.81
CA LYS A 58 15.95 -6.17 33.89
C LYS A 58 14.88 -7.14 33.39
N GLY A 59 14.64 -8.23 34.10
CA GLY A 59 13.59 -9.21 33.78
C GLY A 59 13.75 -9.86 32.42
N SER A 60 14.96 -9.97 31.88
CA SER A 60 15.21 -10.35 30.49
C SER A 60 15.92 -11.70 30.39
N LEU A 61 15.64 -12.41 29.28
CA LEU A 61 16.40 -13.61 28.89
C LEU A 61 17.20 -13.33 27.63
N VAL A 62 18.51 -13.46 27.70
CA VAL A 62 19.44 -13.37 26.57
C VAL A 62 20.11 -14.71 26.37
N SER A 63 19.91 -15.33 25.22
CA SER A 63 20.46 -16.66 24.92
C SER A 63 21.00 -16.76 23.50
N GLY A 64 22.13 -17.46 23.35
CA GLY A 64 22.70 -17.72 22.04
C GLY A 64 24.14 -17.29 21.88
N LEU A 65 24.50 -16.73 20.73
CA LEU A 65 25.87 -16.41 20.38
C LEU A 65 26.04 -14.94 19.96
N ASN A 66 26.95 -14.23 20.60
CA ASN A 66 27.32 -12.83 20.24
C ASN A 66 26.13 -11.85 20.26
N ASN A 67 25.14 -12.03 21.13
CA ASN A 67 24.08 -11.03 21.29
C ASN A 67 24.57 -9.84 22.13
N ASP A 68 24.23 -8.61 21.72
CA ASP A 68 24.49 -7.38 22.48
C ASP A 68 23.17 -6.73 22.88
N VAL A 69 22.87 -6.73 24.17
CA VAL A 69 21.63 -6.20 24.72
C VAL A 69 21.97 -5.14 25.78
N SER A 70 21.66 -3.89 25.51
CA SER A 70 22.11 -2.81 26.39
C SER A 70 21.15 -1.61 26.48
N ASN A 71 21.42 -0.74 27.43
CA ASN A 71 20.72 0.53 27.67
C ASN A 71 19.24 0.40 28.05
N ASN A 72 18.99 -0.08 29.28
CA ASN A 72 17.65 -0.16 29.90
C ASN A 72 16.64 -1.07 29.18
N VAL A 73 17.07 -2.21 28.71
CA VAL A 73 16.19 -3.24 28.16
C VAL A 73 15.46 -3.99 29.28
N THR A 74 14.13 -4.04 29.22
CA THR A 74 13.31 -4.68 30.26
C THR A 74 12.33 -5.72 29.68
N ASN A 75 12.09 -6.80 30.43
CA ASN A 75 11.13 -7.86 30.11
C ASN A 75 11.24 -8.37 28.66
N THR A 76 12.46 -8.54 28.17
CA THR A 76 12.74 -8.87 26.78
C THR A 76 13.35 -10.27 26.65
N LEU A 77 12.89 -11.02 25.66
CA LEU A 77 13.50 -12.29 25.27
C LEU A 77 14.34 -12.08 24.00
N VAL A 78 15.63 -12.31 24.07
CA VAL A 78 16.56 -12.25 22.93
C VAL A 78 17.18 -13.62 22.73
N MET A 79 16.94 -14.25 21.59
CA MET A 79 17.46 -15.56 21.27
C MET A 79 18.03 -15.60 19.86
N GLY A 80 19.20 -16.26 19.69
CA GLY A 80 19.80 -16.43 18.37
C GLY A 80 21.24 -15.94 18.32
N LYS A 81 21.66 -15.41 17.18
CA LYS A 81 23.04 -15.01 16.94
C LYS A 81 23.13 -13.56 16.47
N GLY A 82 24.09 -12.80 17.00
CA GLY A 82 24.43 -11.47 16.50
C GLY A 82 23.36 -10.40 16.69
N ASN A 83 22.35 -10.65 17.52
CA ASN A 83 21.29 -9.67 17.73
C ASN A 83 21.80 -8.47 18.53
N LYS A 84 21.44 -7.27 18.12
CA LYS A 84 21.74 -6.01 18.79
C LYS A 84 20.42 -5.36 19.23
N VAL A 85 20.20 -5.27 20.54
CA VAL A 85 18.98 -4.73 21.11
C VAL A 85 19.32 -3.58 22.04
N TYR A 86 18.95 -2.37 21.68
CA TYR A 86 19.24 -1.15 22.43
C TYR A 86 17.99 -0.38 22.77
N ASN A 87 17.96 0.18 23.97
CA ASN A 87 16.91 1.09 24.40
C ASN A 87 17.54 2.40 24.88
N THR A 88 17.42 3.47 24.12
CA THR A 88 18.23 4.67 24.34
C THR A 88 17.54 5.82 25.05
N ASN A 89 16.22 5.80 25.30
CA ASN A 89 15.56 6.90 26.01
C ASN A 89 14.16 6.53 26.51
N HIS A 90 14.04 5.79 27.60
CA HIS A 90 12.73 5.69 28.24
C HIS A 90 12.74 6.26 29.65
N THR A 91 12.01 7.34 29.84
CA THR A 91 11.44 7.69 31.14
C THR A 91 10.54 6.54 31.58
N MET A 92 10.95 5.93 32.67
CA MET A 92 10.48 4.69 33.27
C MET A 92 9.00 4.70 33.64
N THR A 93 8.09 4.45 32.72
CA THR A 93 6.69 4.18 33.12
C THR A 93 6.05 2.97 32.42
N ASP A 94 6.66 2.39 31.39
CA ASP A 94 6.03 1.31 30.64
C ASP A 94 6.89 0.04 30.59
N ASN A 95 6.25 -1.10 30.86
CA ASN A 95 6.84 -2.42 30.68
C ASN A 95 7.15 -2.63 29.19
N ILE A 96 8.43 -2.72 28.86
CA ILE A 96 8.87 -3.09 27.51
C ILE A 96 8.87 -4.60 27.45
N SER A 97 7.92 -5.18 26.75
CA SER A 97 7.78 -6.63 26.59
C SER A 97 8.01 -6.97 25.11
N SER A 98 9.19 -7.51 24.81
CA SER A 98 9.56 -7.80 23.41
C SER A 98 10.17 -9.19 23.28
N ILE A 99 9.96 -9.79 22.12
CA ILE A 99 10.53 -11.09 21.76
C ILE A 99 11.33 -10.92 20.46
N HIS A 100 12.62 -11.22 20.52
CA HIS A 100 13.53 -11.16 19.37
C HIS A 100 14.20 -12.51 19.19
N THR A 101 13.85 -13.21 18.11
CA THR A 101 14.39 -14.53 17.80
C THR A 101 14.99 -14.57 16.40
N GLY A 102 16.18 -15.12 16.27
CA GLY A 102 16.84 -15.22 14.96
C GLY A 102 18.22 -14.63 14.94
N ASN A 103 18.67 -14.16 13.79
CA ASN A 103 20.06 -13.75 13.59
C ASN A 103 20.19 -12.31 13.09
N ASP A 104 21.22 -11.65 13.59
CA ASP A 104 21.71 -10.36 13.11
C ASP A 104 20.66 -9.24 13.11
N HIS A 105 19.73 -9.23 14.07
CA HIS A 105 18.75 -8.16 14.25
C HIS A 105 19.40 -6.91 14.87
N THR A 106 18.98 -5.73 14.41
CA THR A 106 19.26 -4.43 15.04
C THR A 106 17.95 -3.80 15.51
N ILE A 107 17.75 -3.73 16.82
CA ILE A 107 16.51 -3.28 17.47
C ILE A 107 16.82 -2.10 18.38
N THR A 108 16.24 -0.94 18.12
CA THR A 108 16.53 0.28 18.89
C THR A 108 15.24 1.02 19.25
N ASN A 109 15.06 1.40 20.51
CA ASN A 109 13.91 2.16 21.02
C ASN A 109 12.55 1.53 20.69
N VAL A 110 12.40 0.24 20.89
CA VAL A 110 11.18 -0.49 20.52
C VAL A 110 10.38 -0.85 21.77
N LYS A 111 9.08 -0.65 21.72
CA LYS A 111 8.14 -1.00 22.78
C LYS A 111 7.19 -2.09 22.28
N THR A 112 7.07 -3.18 23.01
CA THR A 112 6.17 -4.31 22.73
C THR A 112 6.27 -4.79 21.27
N SER A 113 7.28 -5.61 20.96
CA SER A 113 7.47 -6.11 19.61
C SER A 113 7.78 -7.59 19.52
N LEU A 114 7.44 -8.19 18.39
CA LEU A 114 7.86 -9.52 18.00
C LEU A 114 8.73 -9.43 16.73
N THR A 115 9.96 -9.87 16.84
CA THR A 115 10.87 -9.95 15.70
C THR A 115 11.35 -11.39 15.54
N SER A 116 11.21 -11.94 14.35
CA SER A 116 11.64 -13.30 14.05
C SER A 116 12.20 -13.44 12.64
N GLY A 117 13.39 -14.05 12.50
CA GLY A 117 14.00 -14.26 11.19
C GLY A 117 15.44 -13.83 11.10
N GLN A 118 15.81 -13.06 10.07
CA GLN A 118 17.19 -12.63 9.85
C GLN A 118 17.29 -11.16 9.41
N ASN A 119 18.33 -10.48 9.86
CA ASN A 119 18.74 -9.15 9.41
C ASN A 119 17.65 -8.06 9.49
N HIS A 120 16.75 -8.13 10.48
CA HIS A 120 15.76 -7.06 10.66
C HIS A 120 16.38 -5.81 11.29
N THR A 121 15.99 -4.64 10.82
CA THR A 121 16.30 -3.35 11.43
C THR A 121 14.99 -2.68 11.88
N ILE A 122 14.80 -2.53 13.20
CA ILE A 122 13.60 -1.92 13.76
C ILE A 122 14.02 -0.78 14.69
N THR A 123 13.50 0.40 14.44
CA THR A 123 13.86 1.59 15.20
C THR A 123 12.64 2.41 15.57
N SER A 124 12.54 2.81 16.85
CA SER A 124 11.50 3.71 17.37
C SER A 124 10.06 3.27 17.06
N SER A 125 9.80 1.97 17.08
CA SER A 125 8.49 1.39 16.75
C SER A 125 7.77 0.88 17.99
N THR A 126 6.43 0.99 17.99
CA THR A 126 5.55 0.54 19.08
C THR A 126 4.60 -0.55 18.59
N ASN A 127 4.41 -1.62 19.37
CA ASN A 127 3.52 -2.73 19.03
C ASN A 127 3.77 -3.34 17.64
N GLY A 128 5.02 -3.45 17.25
CA GLY A 128 5.42 -3.92 15.92
C GLY A 128 5.61 -5.45 15.85
N VAL A 129 5.32 -6.02 14.69
CA VAL A 129 5.69 -7.39 14.35
C VAL A 129 6.53 -7.39 13.07
N ALA A 130 7.71 -7.99 13.12
CA ALA A 130 8.56 -8.18 11.94
C ALA A 130 8.97 -9.64 11.82
N VAL A 131 8.52 -10.31 10.76
CA VAL A 131 8.80 -11.73 10.51
C VAL A 131 9.36 -11.93 9.10
N GLY A 132 10.44 -12.71 8.97
CA GLY A 132 11.04 -13.02 7.68
C GLY A 132 12.50 -12.61 7.57
N ASN A 133 12.90 -11.96 6.47
CA ASN A 133 14.28 -11.54 6.28
C ASN A 133 14.39 -10.08 5.82
N GLU A 134 15.38 -9.38 6.35
CA GLU A 134 15.80 -8.06 5.88
C GLU A 134 14.67 -7.00 5.83
N ASN A 135 13.66 -7.11 6.69
CA ASN A 135 12.65 -6.07 6.81
C ASN A 135 13.19 -4.89 7.63
N GLN A 136 12.85 -3.67 7.21
CA GLN A 136 13.16 -2.43 7.89
C GLN A 136 11.87 -1.75 8.37
N SER A 137 11.83 -1.36 9.64
CA SER A 137 10.68 -0.66 10.25
C SER A 137 11.21 0.53 11.06
N LEU A 138 10.74 1.72 10.75
CA LEU A 138 11.18 2.94 11.41
C LEU A 138 10.01 3.86 11.78
N ASN A 139 9.89 4.17 13.07
CA ASN A 139 8.84 5.03 13.62
C ASN A 139 7.41 4.53 13.34
N ASP A 140 7.21 3.22 13.35
CA ASP A 140 5.91 2.62 13.09
C ASP A 140 5.13 2.34 14.39
N ASP A 141 3.81 2.46 14.34
CA ASP A 141 2.92 2.10 15.45
C ASP A 141 1.86 1.08 15.01
N ASN A 142 1.68 0.02 15.80
CA ASN A 142 0.75 -1.07 15.52
C ASN A 142 0.91 -1.67 14.10
N THR A 143 2.14 -1.85 13.65
CA THR A 143 2.44 -2.29 12.29
C THR A 143 2.93 -3.73 12.26
N VAL A 144 2.41 -4.51 11.34
CA VAL A 144 2.83 -5.88 11.06
C VAL A 144 3.53 -5.95 9.70
N THR A 145 4.79 -6.38 9.71
CA THR A 145 5.59 -6.56 8.50
C THR A 145 6.03 -8.01 8.39
N MET A 146 5.58 -8.70 7.36
CA MET A 146 5.89 -10.10 7.12
C MET A 146 6.44 -10.33 5.72
N GLY A 147 7.54 -11.07 5.62
CA GLY A 147 8.16 -11.39 4.33
C GLY A 147 9.60 -10.91 4.22
N ASN A 148 10.00 -10.48 3.02
CA ASN A 148 11.41 -10.17 2.78
C ASN A 148 11.61 -8.78 2.19
N LEU A 149 12.65 -8.08 2.63
CA LEU A 149 13.08 -6.81 2.04
C LEU A 149 12.00 -5.70 2.03
N ASN A 150 11.04 -5.73 2.97
CA ASN A 150 10.07 -4.66 3.07
C ASN A 150 10.67 -3.46 3.82
N ASN A 151 10.43 -2.26 3.31
CA ASN A 151 10.86 -0.99 3.88
C ASN A 151 9.65 -0.18 4.33
N VAL A 152 9.54 0.03 5.65
CA VAL A 152 8.34 0.51 6.31
C VAL A 152 8.70 1.72 7.17
N TYR A 153 8.03 2.85 6.96
CA TYR A 153 8.40 4.09 7.61
C TYR A 153 7.19 4.97 8.01
N GLN A 154 7.10 5.34 9.29
CA GLN A 154 6.07 6.22 9.83
C GLN A 154 4.62 5.76 9.55
N ASN A 155 4.34 4.51 9.78
CA ASN A 155 3.00 3.98 9.56
C ASN A 155 2.26 3.71 10.86
N THR A 156 0.93 3.74 10.79
CA THR A 156 0.06 3.43 11.92
C THR A 156 -1.01 2.41 11.51
N ASN A 157 -1.22 1.37 12.34
CA ASN A 157 -2.23 0.35 12.08
C ASN A 157 -2.12 -0.30 10.69
N THR A 158 -0.91 -0.63 10.26
CA THR A 158 -0.65 -1.08 8.89
C THR A 158 -0.21 -2.54 8.86
N LEU A 159 -0.71 -3.29 7.88
CA LEU A 159 -0.30 -4.67 7.60
C LEU A 159 0.43 -4.75 6.27
N ILE A 160 1.67 -5.20 6.29
CA ILE A 160 2.48 -5.42 5.09
C ILE A 160 2.88 -6.89 5.02
N VAL A 161 2.49 -7.58 3.95
CA VAL A 161 2.86 -8.96 3.69
C VAL A 161 3.39 -9.11 2.28
N GLY A 162 4.61 -9.66 2.15
CA GLY A 162 5.16 -9.90 0.83
C GLY A 162 6.65 -9.59 0.72
N LYS A 163 7.07 -9.13 -0.46
CA LYS A 163 8.47 -8.92 -0.74
C LYS A 163 8.73 -7.55 -1.38
N SER A 164 9.76 -6.87 -0.90
CA SER A 164 10.24 -5.61 -1.50
C SER A 164 9.18 -4.50 -1.58
N ASN A 165 8.26 -4.43 -0.63
CA ASN A 165 7.29 -3.35 -0.56
C ASN A 165 7.91 -2.13 0.13
N ILE A 166 7.58 -0.93 -0.35
CA ILE A 166 7.94 0.36 0.25
C ILE A 166 6.67 1.06 0.70
N VAL A 167 6.50 1.20 2.02
CA VAL A 167 5.27 1.74 2.61
C VAL A 167 5.62 2.85 3.60
N SER A 168 5.13 4.05 3.39
CA SER A 168 5.46 5.18 4.26
C SER A 168 4.31 6.15 4.50
N ASN A 169 4.25 6.67 5.73
CA ASN A 169 3.27 7.68 6.13
C ASN A 169 1.82 7.22 5.87
N THR A 170 1.52 5.97 6.16
CA THR A 170 0.18 5.41 5.95
C THR A 170 -0.55 5.14 7.26
N ASN A 171 -1.86 5.16 7.19
CA ASN A 171 -2.71 4.81 8.32
C ASN A 171 -3.83 3.84 7.90
N GLN A 172 -4.06 2.79 8.69
CA GLN A 172 -5.08 1.77 8.43
C GLN A 172 -4.99 1.16 7.01
N THR A 173 -3.76 0.86 6.57
CA THR A 173 -3.49 0.39 5.21
C THR A 173 -3.05 -1.07 5.23
N THR A 174 -3.52 -1.84 4.27
CA THR A 174 -3.08 -3.23 4.06
C THR A 174 -2.38 -3.35 2.71
N VAL A 175 -1.16 -3.86 2.72
CA VAL A 175 -0.35 -4.08 1.52
C VAL A 175 0.00 -5.56 1.42
N LEU A 176 -0.48 -6.23 0.39
CA LEU A 176 -0.25 -7.64 0.12
C LEU A 176 0.39 -7.79 -1.27
N GLY A 177 1.59 -8.35 -1.35
CA GLY A 177 2.13 -8.58 -2.68
C GLY A 177 3.63 -8.51 -2.80
N GLU A 178 4.08 -8.45 -4.03
CA GLU A 178 5.48 -8.57 -4.38
C GLU A 178 5.94 -7.46 -5.33
N GLY A 179 7.19 -7.04 -5.14
CA GLY A 179 7.88 -6.20 -6.11
C GLY A 179 7.54 -4.71 -6.04
N ASN A 180 8.08 -4.00 -5.08
CA ASN A 180 8.11 -2.53 -5.07
C ASN A 180 6.74 -1.83 -5.14
N ASN A 181 5.74 -2.36 -4.46
CA ASN A 181 4.55 -1.56 -4.19
C ASN A 181 5.00 -0.30 -3.45
N GLN A 182 4.87 0.86 -4.08
CA GLN A 182 5.20 2.15 -3.50
C GLN A 182 3.94 2.81 -2.97
N ILE A 183 3.75 2.78 -1.65
CA ILE A 183 2.55 3.30 -1.00
C ILE A 183 2.94 4.43 -0.08
N GLN A 184 2.46 5.64 -0.34
CA GLN A 184 2.81 6.82 0.43
C GLN A 184 1.60 7.70 0.73
N PHE A 185 1.55 8.25 1.95
CA PHE A 185 0.51 9.19 2.40
C PHE A 185 -0.92 8.68 2.18
N SER A 186 -1.13 7.37 2.34
CA SER A 186 -2.41 6.73 2.06
C SER A 186 -3.14 6.35 3.34
N THR A 187 -4.47 6.40 3.32
CA THR A 187 -5.31 6.11 4.48
C THR A 187 -6.46 5.18 4.11
N ASN A 188 -6.74 4.20 4.98
CA ASN A 188 -7.84 3.24 4.78
C ASN A 188 -7.78 2.49 3.44
N SER A 189 -6.59 2.09 3.00
CA SER A 189 -6.40 1.52 1.67
C SER A 189 -6.06 0.02 1.72
N LEU A 190 -6.47 -0.70 0.68
CA LEU A 190 -6.07 -2.08 0.43
C LEU A 190 -5.35 -2.18 -0.90
N ILE A 191 -4.09 -2.57 -0.87
CA ILE A 191 -3.29 -2.77 -2.07
C ILE A 191 -2.88 -4.24 -2.15
N SER A 192 -3.21 -4.91 -3.24
CA SER A 192 -2.89 -6.31 -3.46
C SER A 192 -2.35 -6.54 -4.87
N GLY A 193 -1.23 -7.26 -4.97
CA GLY A 193 -0.65 -7.62 -6.26
C GLY A 193 0.81 -7.23 -6.40
N LYS A 194 1.20 -6.76 -7.59
CA LYS A 194 2.60 -6.52 -7.92
C LYS A 194 2.82 -5.13 -8.53
N ASN A 195 3.90 -4.47 -8.15
CA ASN A 195 4.31 -3.17 -8.69
C ASN A 195 3.23 -2.06 -8.64
N ASN A 196 2.25 -2.16 -7.76
CA ASN A 196 1.23 -1.11 -7.64
C ASN A 196 1.81 0.13 -6.94
N LYS A 197 1.35 1.31 -7.33
CA LYS A 197 1.72 2.59 -6.73
C LYS A 197 0.50 3.32 -6.20
N GLU A 198 0.59 3.81 -4.98
CA GLU A 198 -0.44 4.66 -4.41
C GLU A 198 0.21 5.86 -3.69
N ASN A 199 -0.25 7.04 -4.00
CA ASN A 199 0.24 8.26 -3.37
C ASN A 199 -0.90 9.21 -3.04
N ASN A 200 -0.93 9.66 -1.77
CA ASN A 200 -1.88 10.65 -1.28
C ASN A 200 -3.35 10.29 -1.57
N SER A 201 -3.71 9.05 -1.35
CA SER A 201 -5.05 8.53 -1.62
C SER A 201 -5.76 8.09 -0.34
N ASN A 202 -7.09 8.13 -0.35
CA ASN A 202 -7.91 7.74 0.78
C ASN A 202 -9.02 6.78 0.37
N GLN A 203 -9.24 5.73 1.15
CA GLN A 203 -10.27 4.73 0.89
C GLN A 203 -10.15 4.09 -0.51
N THR A 204 -8.94 3.70 -0.87
CA THR A 204 -8.65 3.15 -2.19
C THR A 204 -8.41 1.64 -2.12
N VAL A 205 -8.93 0.93 -3.08
CA VAL A 205 -8.62 -0.50 -3.28
C VAL A 205 -7.91 -0.67 -4.62
N ILE A 206 -6.72 -1.24 -4.58
CA ILE A 206 -5.94 -1.56 -5.79
C ILE A 206 -5.66 -3.06 -5.81
N ILE A 207 -6.08 -3.74 -6.86
CA ILE A 207 -5.87 -5.18 -7.05
C ILE A 207 -5.32 -5.44 -8.45
N GLY A 208 -4.13 -6.02 -8.54
CA GLY A 208 -3.55 -6.36 -9.84
C GLY A 208 -2.08 -6.00 -9.97
N GLU A 209 -1.67 -5.64 -11.17
CA GLU A 209 -0.26 -5.42 -11.49
C GLU A 209 -0.04 -4.05 -12.17
N ASP A 210 1.04 -3.37 -11.80
CA ASP A 210 1.47 -2.10 -12.40
C ASP A 210 0.43 -0.96 -12.39
N ASN A 211 -0.54 -1.00 -11.47
CA ASN A 211 -1.52 0.07 -11.36
C ASN A 211 -0.95 1.29 -10.63
N ASN A 212 -1.33 2.48 -11.06
CA ASN A 212 -0.93 3.76 -10.47
C ASN A 212 -2.14 4.55 -9.97
N SER A 213 -2.13 4.97 -8.71
CA SER A 213 -3.19 5.74 -8.05
C SER A 213 -2.59 6.96 -7.37
N VAL A 214 -2.97 8.15 -7.78
CA VAL A 214 -2.45 9.40 -7.21
C VAL A 214 -3.60 10.35 -6.88
N ASN A 215 -3.62 10.87 -5.64
CA ASN A 215 -4.62 11.83 -5.17
C ASN A 215 -6.07 11.36 -5.37
N ASN A 216 -6.36 10.10 -5.11
CA ASN A 216 -7.70 9.56 -5.31
C ASN A 216 -8.45 9.41 -3.98
N ASN A 217 -9.77 9.48 -4.05
CA ASN A 217 -10.65 9.26 -2.93
C ASN A 217 -11.78 8.29 -3.30
N ASN A 218 -12.08 7.31 -2.45
CA ASN A 218 -13.12 6.31 -2.67
C ASN A 218 -13.01 5.58 -4.02
N SER A 219 -11.84 5.07 -4.37
CA SER A 219 -11.60 4.49 -5.69
C SER A 219 -11.32 2.98 -5.63
N PHE A 220 -11.81 2.27 -6.63
CA PHE A 220 -11.46 0.88 -6.90
C PHE A 220 -10.69 0.78 -8.23
N ILE A 221 -9.51 0.17 -8.20
CA ILE A 221 -8.68 -0.06 -9.38
C ILE A 221 -8.36 -1.55 -9.45
N GLY A 222 -8.82 -2.22 -10.48
CA GLY A 222 -8.57 -3.64 -10.71
C GLY A 222 -7.97 -3.89 -12.09
N GLY A 223 -7.03 -4.87 -12.17
CA GLY A 223 -6.43 -5.27 -13.45
C GLY A 223 -4.98 -4.86 -13.60
N THR A 224 -4.57 -4.44 -14.79
CA THR A 224 -3.15 -4.24 -15.11
C THR A 224 -2.89 -2.88 -15.75
N SER A 225 -1.85 -2.21 -15.32
CA SER A 225 -1.34 -0.96 -15.91
C SER A 225 -2.39 0.16 -16.01
N ASN A 226 -3.35 0.21 -15.10
CA ASN A 226 -4.31 1.30 -15.07
C ASN A 226 -3.72 2.53 -14.37
N ASN A 227 -4.03 3.73 -14.88
CA ASN A 227 -3.61 5.00 -14.33
C ASN A 227 -4.80 5.81 -13.83
N ASN A 228 -4.87 6.05 -12.53
CA ASN A 228 -5.94 6.79 -11.88
C ASN A 228 -5.36 8.02 -11.15
N ASN A 229 -5.74 9.22 -11.56
CA ASN A 229 -5.17 10.44 -11.02
C ASN A 229 -6.23 11.52 -10.73
N ASN A 230 -6.22 12.08 -9.52
CA ASN A 230 -7.13 13.13 -9.06
C ASN A 230 -8.62 12.77 -9.24
N ASN A 231 -9.00 11.56 -8.91
CA ASN A 231 -10.39 11.11 -9.07
C ASN A 231 -11.12 10.98 -7.73
N SER A 232 -12.42 11.21 -7.75
CA SER A 232 -13.31 10.95 -6.64
C SER A 232 -14.35 9.91 -7.02
N SER A 233 -14.51 8.88 -6.21
CA SER A 233 -15.52 7.83 -6.41
C SER A 233 -15.42 7.10 -7.76
N SER A 234 -14.24 6.62 -8.12
CA SER A 234 -13.99 5.96 -9.40
C SER A 234 -13.91 4.44 -9.29
N ILE A 235 -14.41 3.76 -10.30
CA ILE A 235 -14.18 2.34 -10.53
C ILE A 235 -13.45 2.17 -11.86
N ILE A 236 -12.27 1.55 -11.82
CA ILE A 236 -11.52 1.19 -13.01
C ILE A 236 -11.26 -0.31 -12.97
N TYR A 237 -11.65 -1.00 -14.01
CA TYR A 237 -11.38 -2.43 -14.13
C TYR A 237 -10.95 -2.79 -15.55
N GLY A 238 -9.80 -3.47 -15.66
CA GLY A 238 -9.29 -3.91 -16.95
C GLY A 238 -7.81 -3.59 -17.16
N ASN A 239 -7.46 -3.18 -18.36
CA ASN A 239 -6.06 -3.02 -18.73
C ASN A 239 -5.77 -1.69 -19.42
N LEU A 240 -4.69 -1.02 -19.06
CA LEU A 240 -4.22 0.23 -19.70
C LEU A 240 -5.26 1.38 -19.72
N ASN A 241 -6.21 1.39 -18.79
CA ASN A 241 -7.15 2.49 -18.71
C ASN A 241 -6.53 3.72 -18.04
N THR A 242 -6.88 4.91 -18.49
CA THR A 242 -6.42 6.19 -17.95
C THR A 242 -7.60 7.05 -17.52
N ASN A 243 -7.70 7.33 -16.22
CA ASN A 243 -8.72 8.20 -15.65
C ASN A 243 -8.06 9.40 -14.96
N VAL A 244 -8.42 10.61 -15.35
CA VAL A 244 -7.81 11.83 -14.81
C VAL A 244 -8.87 12.90 -14.51
N ASN A 245 -8.83 13.49 -13.32
CA ASN A 245 -9.70 14.58 -12.88
C ASN A 245 -11.21 14.24 -13.00
N ASN A 246 -11.60 13.03 -12.65
CA ASN A 246 -12.98 12.61 -12.79
C ASN A 246 -13.71 12.58 -11.43
N ASN A 247 -15.00 12.88 -11.47
CA ASN A 247 -15.89 12.69 -10.33
C ASN A 247 -16.97 11.67 -10.69
N THR A 248 -17.06 10.61 -9.92
CA THR A 248 -18.00 9.51 -10.11
C THR A 248 -17.90 8.90 -11.52
N SER A 249 -16.88 8.11 -11.76
CA SER A 249 -16.67 7.44 -13.05
C SER A 249 -16.56 5.92 -12.93
N ILE A 250 -17.08 5.23 -13.92
CA ILE A 250 -16.91 3.78 -14.11
C ILE A 250 -16.22 3.54 -15.43
N THR A 251 -15.08 2.88 -15.43
CA THR A 251 -14.33 2.52 -16.63
C THR A 251 -14.03 1.03 -16.61
N VAL A 252 -14.58 0.29 -17.56
CA VAL A 252 -14.37 -1.15 -17.69
C VAL A 252 -13.90 -1.50 -19.09
N GLY A 253 -12.80 -2.24 -19.19
CA GLY A 253 -12.27 -2.67 -20.49
C GLY A 253 -10.79 -2.36 -20.67
N ALA A 254 -10.39 -2.05 -21.90
CA ALA A 254 -8.98 -1.83 -22.19
C ALA A 254 -8.71 -0.50 -22.92
N SER A 255 -7.61 0.13 -22.57
CA SER A 255 -7.10 1.33 -23.27
C SER A 255 -8.10 2.50 -23.34
N ASN A 256 -9.05 2.59 -22.40
CA ASN A 256 -9.95 3.73 -22.37
C ASN A 256 -9.26 4.94 -21.73
N THR A 257 -9.52 6.14 -22.28
CA THR A 257 -9.03 7.42 -21.76
C THR A 257 -10.19 8.29 -21.33
N ILE A 258 -10.27 8.62 -20.06
CA ILE A 258 -11.38 9.38 -19.45
C ILE A 258 -10.80 10.59 -18.73
N ARG A 259 -11.17 11.81 -19.12
CA ARG A 259 -10.59 13.04 -18.55
C ARG A 259 -11.63 14.14 -18.33
N ASP A 260 -11.53 14.80 -17.18
CA ASP A 260 -12.32 15.99 -16.84
C ASP A 260 -13.83 15.76 -16.98
N VAL A 261 -14.34 14.67 -16.38
CA VAL A 261 -15.73 14.22 -16.54
C VAL A 261 -16.45 14.01 -15.23
N VAL A 262 -17.79 14.02 -15.26
CA VAL A 262 -18.64 13.80 -14.11
C VAL A 262 -19.79 12.82 -14.43
N ASN A 263 -19.99 11.82 -13.57
CA ASN A 263 -21.06 10.81 -13.70
C ASN A 263 -21.01 10.06 -15.06
N ILE A 264 -19.87 9.45 -15.34
CA ILE A 264 -19.64 8.76 -16.61
C ILE A 264 -19.54 7.25 -16.41
N SER A 265 -20.05 6.51 -17.37
CA SER A 265 -19.81 5.07 -17.47
C SER A 265 -19.27 4.73 -18.86
N VAL A 266 -18.08 4.14 -18.91
CA VAL A 266 -17.45 3.68 -20.14
C VAL A 266 -17.17 2.19 -20.03
N VAL A 267 -17.74 1.43 -20.95
CA VAL A 267 -17.51 -0.02 -21.05
C VAL A 267 -17.07 -0.37 -22.47
N GLY A 268 -15.89 -0.96 -22.57
CA GLY A 268 -15.34 -1.34 -23.88
C GLY A 268 -13.87 -1.01 -24.04
N ASN A 269 -13.44 -0.81 -25.28
CA ASN A 269 -12.01 -0.64 -25.55
C ASN A 269 -11.72 0.63 -26.36
N ASP A 270 -10.57 1.21 -26.11
CA ASP A 270 -10.05 2.34 -26.89
C ASP A 270 -10.99 3.56 -26.98
N ASN A 271 -11.91 3.75 -26.01
CA ASN A 271 -12.78 4.91 -25.97
C ASN A 271 -12.05 6.13 -25.38
N ASP A 272 -12.27 7.32 -25.97
CA ASP A 272 -11.77 8.61 -25.48
C ASP A 272 -12.94 9.51 -25.07
N VAL A 273 -13.08 9.79 -23.78
CA VAL A 273 -14.14 10.62 -23.22
C VAL A 273 -13.54 11.79 -22.45
N SER A 274 -13.82 13.02 -22.88
CA SER A 274 -13.13 14.18 -22.33
C SER A 274 -13.98 15.47 -22.36
N GLY A 275 -13.39 16.57 -21.88
CA GLY A 275 -13.88 17.93 -22.10
C GLY A 275 -15.18 18.29 -21.39
N ASN A 276 -15.25 18.17 -20.06
CA ASN A 276 -16.45 18.48 -19.26
C ASN A 276 -17.68 17.63 -19.62
N THR A 277 -17.46 16.41 -20.12
CA THR A 277 -18.53 15.48 -20.40
C THR A 277 -19.23 15.03 -19.11
N THR A 278 -20.57 15.08 -19.11
CA THR A 278 -21.38 14.75 -17.94
C THR A 278 -22.50 13.76 -18.24
N ARG A 279 -22.91 12.95 -17.26
CA ARG A 279 -24.08 12.06 -17.34
C ARG A 279 -24.15 11.22 -18.62
N THR A 280 -23.01 10.71 -19.07
CA THR A 280 -22.93 10.04 -20.37
C THR A 280 -22.54 8.56 -20.21
N TYR A 281 -23.16 7.70 -20.98
CA TYR A 281 -22.90 6.25 -21.04
C TYR A 281 -22.29 5.90 -22.38
N VAL A 282 -21.13 5.26 -22.38
CA VAL A 282 -20.42 4.84 -23.59
C VAL A 282 -20.21 3.33 -23.54
N LEU A 283 -20.75 2.62 -24.52
CA LEU A 283 -20.62 1.19 -24.69
C LEU A 283 -20.00 0.89 -26.05
N GLY A 284 -18.85 0.21 -26.09
CA GLY A 284 -18.30 -0.20 -27.38
C GLY A 284 -16.82 0.12 -27.55
N LYS A 285 -16.44 0.44 -28.79
CA LYS A 285 -15.03 0.53 -29.14
C LYS A 285 -14.70 1.79 -29.93
N THR A 286 -13.57 2.40 -29.59
CA THR A 286 -12.98 3.53 -30.33
C THR A 286 -13.94 4.72 -30.48
N ASN A 287 -14.88 4.91 -29.56
CA ASN A 287 -15.74 6.08 -29.57
C ASN A 287 -15.00 7.30 -29.01
N LYS A 288 -15.24 8.48 -29.62
CA LYS A 288 -14.65 9.74 -29.22
C LYS A 288 -15.73 10.71 -28.77
N ILE A 289 -15.70 11.10 -27.52
CA ILE A 289 -16.76 11.87 -26.87
C ILE A 289 -16.14 13.10 -26.20
N ASN A 290 -16.59 14.28 -26.58
CA ASN A 290 -16.02 15.50 -26.05
C ASN A 290 -17.09 16.55 -25.74
N ASN A 291 -17.08 17.08 -24.51
CA ASN A 291 -17.96 18.17 -24.07
C ASN A 291 -19.45 17.85 -24.30
N THR A 292 -19.89 16.69 -23.85
CA THR A 292 -21.28 16.23 -24.02
C THR A 292 -22.02 16.12 -22.68
N ASP A 293 -23.34 16.13 -22.71
CA ASP A 293 -24.16 15.97 -21.51
C ASP A 293 -25.39 15.12 -21.76
N GLY A 294 -25.63 14.14 -20.91
CA GLY A 294 -26.84 13.31 -20.90
C GLY A 294 -26.96 12.36 -22.10
N ASN A 295 -25.86 11.86 -22.66
CA ASN A 295 -25.90 11.02 -23.86
C ASN A 295 -25.77 9.52 -23.56
N ILE A 296 -26.33 8.72 -24.45
CA ILE A 296 -26.10 7.27 -24.55
C ILE A 296 -25.45 6.97 -25.90
N ILE A 297 -24.25 6.42 -25.85
CA ILE A 297 -23.50 6.04 -27.04
C ILE A 297 -23.25 4.54 -27.02
N SER A 298 -23.61 3.85 -28.09
CA SER A 298 -23.35 2.43 -28.22
C SER A 298 -22.87 2.09 -29.62
N GLY A 299 -21.79 1.33 -29.72
CA GLY A 299 -21.23 0.92 -31.00
C GLY A 299 -19.76 1.24 -31.15
N GLU A 300 -19.35 1.49 -32.39
CA GLU A 300 -17.93 1.62 -32.71
C GLU A 300 -17.64 2.89 -33.54
N GLN A 301 -16.54 3.54 -33.21
CA GLN A 301 -16.01 4.70 -33.94
C GLN A 301 -16.97 5.90 -34.02
N ASN A 302 -17.90 6.08 -33.09
CA ASN A 302 -18.76 7.25 -33.06
C ASN A 302 -17.98 8.46 -32.50
N ASP A 303 -18.18 9.65 -33.11
CA ASP A 303 -17.53 10.90 -32.72
C ASP A 303 -18.60 11.95 -32.34
N LEU A 304 -18.73 12.26 -31.06
CA LEU A 304 -19.69 13.21 -30.53
C LEU A 304 -18.98 14.41 -29.91
N LYS A 305 -19.35 15.61 -30.29
CA LYS A 305 -18.81 16.84 -29.73
C LYS A 305 -19.90 17.88 -29.49
N ASN A 306 -19.93 18.45 -28.29
CA ASN A 306 -20.90 19.46 -27.87
C ASN A 306 -22.36 18.97 -28.04
N SER A 307 -22.62 17.70 -27.85
CA SER A 307 -23.98 17.12 -27.99
C SER A 307 -24.64 16.91 -26.66
N LYS A 308 -25.98 17.10 -26.62
CA LYS A 308 -26.73 16.99 -25.37
C LYS A 308 -27.98 16.12 -25.49
N ASN A 309 -28.24 15.31 -24.46
CA ASN A 309 -29.46 14.55 -24.28
C ASN A 309 -29.82 13.66 -25.50
N GLY A 310 -28.81 13.10 -26.16
CA GLY A 310 -28.97 12.31 -27.38
C GLY A 310 -28.76 10.81 -27.18
N ILE A 311 -29.13 10.04 -28.16
CA ILE A 311 -28.85 8.60 -28.28
C ILE A 311 -28.17 8.38 -29.63
N THR A 312 -26.95 7.80 -29.59
CA THR A 312 -26.22 7.44 -30.83
C THR A 312 -25.84 5.97 -30.78
N ILE A 313 -26.41 5.19 -31.68
CA ILE A 313 -26.17 3.74 -31.76
C ILE A 313 -25.77 3.36 -33.16
N GLY A 314 -24.59 2.71 -33.32
CA GLY A 314 -24.14 2.22 -34.60
C GLY A 314 -22.65 2.45 -34.82
N PHE A 315 -22.29 2.63 -36.09
CA PHE A 315 -20.89 2.64 -36.51
C PHE A 315 -20.53 3.95 -37.26
N LYS A 316 -19.45 4.60 -36.84
CA LYS A 316 -18.90 5.81 -37.48
C LYS A 316 -19.87 6.98 -37.57
N ASN A 317 -20.78 7.14 -36.65
CA ASN A 317 -21.66 8.30 -36.62
C ASN A 317 -20.92 9.52 -36.06
N LYS A 318 -21.16 10.70 -36.66
CA LYS A 318 -20.65 11.99 -36.18
C LYS A 318 -21.79 12.88 -35.75
N GLU A 319 -21.66 13.48 -34.57
CA GLU A 319 -22.65 14.40 -34.04
C GLU A 319 -21.97 15.64 -33.44
N TYR A 320 -22.24 16.80 -34.00
CA TYR A 320 -21.64 18.06 -33.54
C TYR A 320 -22.67 19.14 -33.23
N ASN A 321 -22.49 19.84 -32.08
CA ASN A 321 -23.31 20.95 -31.64
C ASN A 321 -24.82 20.65 -31.71
N SER A 322 -25.22 19.50 -31.26
CA SER A 322 -26.58 18.98 -31.44
C SER A 322 -27.25 18.64 -30.12
N GLU A 323 -28.58 18.62 -30.09
CA GLU A 323 -29.33 18.32 -28.87
C GLU A 323 -30.57 17.48 -29.16
N LYS A 324 -30.82 16.51 -28.29
CA LYS A 324 -32.02 15.63 -28.28
C LYS A 324 -32.19 14.83 -29.57
N ASN A 325 -31.12 14.39 -30.18
CA ASN A 325 -31.19 13.54 -31.35
C ASN A 325 -31.20 12.05 -30.99
N ALA A 326 -31.83 11.26 -31.85
CA ALA A 326 -31.77 9.81 -31.82
C ALA A 326 -31.18 9.31 -33.15
N ILE A 327 -29.96 8.80 -33.13
CA ILE A 327 -29.21 8.39 -34.32
C ILE A 327 -29.01 6.88 -34.25
N PHE A 328 -29.49 6.18 -35.27
CA PHE A 328 -29.41 4.73 -35.37
C PHE A 328 -28.86 4.33 -36.77
N GLY A 329 -27.78 3.58 -36.78
CA GLY A 329 -27.18 3.10 -38.04
C GLY A 329 -25.75 3.55 -38.25
N ASP A 330 -25.34 3.69 -39.51
CA ASP A 330 -23.93 3.80 -39.82
C ASP A 330 -23.60 5.03 -40.67
N ASN A 331 -22.43 5.63 -40.40
CA ASN A 331 -21.85 6.72 -41.19
C ASN A 331 -22.76 7.97 -41.33
N HIS A 332 -23.50 8.31 -40.30
CA HIS A 332 -24.28 9.56 -40.29
C HIS A 332 -23.39 10.75 -39.94
N ASP A 333 -23.66 11.91 -40.54
CA ASP A 333 -23.02 13.21 -40.25
C ASP A 333 -24.10 14.24 -39.88
N ILE A 334 -24.19 14.53 -38.56
CA ILE A 334 -25.23 15.35 -37.98
C ILE A 334 -24.61 16.58 -37.33
N SER A 335 -24.98 17.77 -37.75
CA SER A 335 -24.44 19.00 -37.19
C SER A 335 -25.49 20.09 -37.00
N ASN A 336 -25.41 20.81 -35.87
CA ASN A 336 -26.30 21.90 -35.50
C ASN A 336 -27.78 21.49 -35.54
N ASN A 337 -28.11 20.29 -35.07
CA ASN A 337 -29.47 19.75 -35.14
C ASN A 337 -30.14 19.66 -33.77
N TYR A 338 -31.45 19.75 -33.79
CA TYR A 338 -32.29 19.69 -32.59
C TYR A 338 -33.54 18.84 -32.80
N ASN A 339 -33.81 17.93 -31.86
CA ASN A 339 -34.98 17.04 -31.86
C ASN A 339 -35.17 16.23 -33.14
N SER A 340 -34.14 15.56 -33.61
CA SER A 340 -34.23 14.79 -34.86
C SER A 340 -34.06 13.29 -34.63
N ILE A 341 -34.72 12.49 -35.46
CA ILE A 341 -34.52 11.04 -35.51
C ILE A 341 -33.90 10.69 -36.86
N VAL A 342 -32.75 10.02 -36.82
CA VAL A 342 -32.03 9.61 -38.04
C VAL A 342 -31.77 8.10 -37.94
N SER A 343 -32.18 7.37 -38.97
CA SER A 343 -32.00 5.94 -39.06
C SER A 343 -31.63 5.49 -40.47
N GLY A 344 -30.72 4.52 -40.57
CA GLY A 344 -30.27 3.98 -41.87
C GLY A 344 -28.76 4.09 -42.03
N GLN A 345 -28.33 4.56 -43.22
CA GLN A 345 -26.90 4.72 -43.53
C GLN A 345 -26.63 6.01 -44.31
N PHE A 346 -25.46 6.60 -44.12
CA PHE A 346 -24.95 7.75 -44.91
C PHE A 346 -25.83 9.00 -44.91
N ASN A 347 -26.73 9.21 -43.94
CA ASN A 347 -27.54 10.42 -43.88
C ASN A 347 -26.71 11.61 -43.36
N GLU A 348 -26.91 12.77 -44.01
CA GLU A 348 -26.32 14.06 -43.64
C GLU A 348 -27.43 15.05 -43.24
N LEU A 349 -27.37 15.60 -42.03
CA LEU A 349 -28.28 16.62 -41.55
C LEU A 349 -27.52 17.83 -41.02
N LYS A 350 -27.79 19.00 -41.56
CA LYS A 350 -27.17 20.27 -41.13
C LYS A 350 -28.22 21.34 -40.86
N ASP A 351 -27.99 22.13 -39.81
CA ASP A 351 -28.73 23.32 -39.45
C ASP A 351 -30.26 23.13 -39.49
N SER A 352 -30.73 22.00 -38.91
CA SER A 352 -32.14 21.64 -38.97
C SER A 352 -32.71 21.17 -37.64
N SER A 353 -34.04 21.14 -37.54
CA SER A 353 -34.74 20.72 -36.34
C SER A 353 -36.03 19.98 -36.65
N TYR A 354 -36.42 19.09 -35.72
CA TYR A 354 -37.65 18.28 -35.78
C TYR A 354 -37.76 17.38 -37.04
N ASN A 355 -36.64 16.83 -37.49
CA ASN A 355 -36.59 15.95 -38.65
C ASN A 355 -36.72 14.49 -38.28
N SER A 356 -37.33 13.74 -39.18
CA SER A 356 -37.30 12.27 -39.16
C SER A 356 -36.76 11.79 -40.52
N VAL A 357 -35.57 11.20 -40.51
CA VAL A 357 -34.88 10.72 -41.69
C VAL A 357 -34.69 9.23 -41.59
N PHE A 358 -35.25 8.49 -42.53
CA PHE A 358 -35.14 7.06 -42.64
C PHE A 358 -34.66 6.70 -44.05
N GLY A 359 -33.57 5.96 -44.14
CA GLY A 359 -33.05 5.53 -45.45
C GLY A 359 -31.53 5.48 -45.53
N SER A 360 -31.08 5.30 -46.74
CA SER A 360 -29.64 5.22 -47.07
C SER A 360 -29.33 6.04 -48.31
#